data_f6b59e72c368cc0c885c39a41d1f1c36
#
_entry.id   f6b59e72c368cc0c885c39a41d1f1c36
#
_cell.length_a   1.000
_cell.length_b   1.000
_cell.length_c   1.000
_cell.angle_alpha   90.00
_cell.angle_beta   90.00
_cell.angle_gamma   90.00
#
_symmetry.space_group_name_H-M   'P 1'
#
loop_
_entity.id
_entity.type
_entity.pdbx_description
1 polymer ?
#
loop_
_entity_poly.entity_id
_entity_poly.type
_entity_poly.pdbx_seq_one_letter_code
_entity_poly.pdbx_strand_id
1 'polypeptide(L)'
;MQVPGAEAKETVAYQIAVQAVPELADKELLSIYMPMTHDAKELEENHRKGAKALEEVLDQGKDIVFLTLGDPTIYSTFSYLQKRVEDDGYETALVSGITSFCAAAARTNQPLVEWNQTLHIVPAVHRLGDTPDAEGNYVFMKSGKKMKQVKEILRETGKQVSMVENCGMETEHVYRSVDEIPDDAGYYS
;
A
#
# COMPACT_ATOMS: atom_id res chain seq x y z
N MET A 1 2.12 -4.42 -5.32
CA MET A 1 3.50 -4.88 -4.98
C MET A 1 3.72 -6.19 -5.71
N GLN A 2 4.67 -6.23 -6.62
CA GLN A 2 5.01 -7.49 -7.28
C GLN A 2 5.92 -8.30 -6.37
N VAL A 3 5.55 -9.54 -6.11
CA VAL A 3 6.45 -10.50 -5.49
C VAL A 3 7.56 -10.82 -6.51
N PRO A 4 8.84 -10.85 -6.14
CA PRO A 4 9.91 -11.21 -7.05
C PRO A 4 9.63 -12.56 -7.74
N GLY A 5 9.66 -12.58 -9.07
CA GLY A 5 9.43 -13.79 -9.86
C GLY A 5 7.97 -14.18 -10.12
N ALA A 6 6.97 -13.44 -9.59
CA ALA A 6 5.58 -13.67 -9.95
C ALA A 6 5.29 -13.13 -11.36
N GLU A 7 4.54 -13.89 -12.14
CA GLU A 7 4.01 -13.38 -13.41
C GLU A 7 3.04 -12.21 -13.13
N ALA A 8 2.94 -11.25 -14.05
CA ALA A 8 2.08 -10.07 -13.87
C ALA A 8 0.63 -10.44 -13.52
N LYS A 9 0.13 -11.54 -14.05
CA LYS A 9 -1.23 -12.07 -13.79
C LYS A 9 -1.43 -12.58 -12.37
N GLU A 10 -0.36 -12.88 -11.63
CA GLU A 10 -0.42 -13.38 -10.25
C GLU A 10 -0.41 -12.26 -9.22
N THR A 11 -0.22 -11.01 -9.67
CA THR A 11 -0.23 -9.88 -8.73
C THR A 11 -1.64 -9.62 -8.17
N VAL A 12 -1.74 -9.33 -6.88
CA VAL A 12 -3.03 -9.04 -6.23
C VAL A 12 -3.75 -7.87 -6.91
N ALA A 13 -3.03 -6.82 -7.31
CA ALA A 13 -3.62 -5.68 -8.01
C ALA A 13 -4.26 -6.11 -9.35
N TYR A 14 -3.60 -6.97 -10.14
CA TYR A 14 -4.17 -7.49 -11.38
C TYR A 14 -5.40 -8.36 -11.12
N GLN A 15 -5.33 -9.26 -10.14
CA GLN A 15 -6.44 -10.17 -9.79
C GLN A 15 -7.70 -9.39 -9.38
N ILE A 16 -7.55 -8.29 -8.66
CA ILE A 16 -8.67 -7.42 -8.32
C ILE A 16 -9.17 -6.67 -9.55
N ALA A 17 -8.26 -6.08 -10.33
CA ALA A 17 -8.63 -5.27 -11.48
C ALA A 17 -9.35 -6.07 -12.57
N VAL A 18 -8.93 -7.30 -12.87
CA VAL A 18 -9.55 -8.14 -13.90
C VAL A 18 -10.96 -8.60 -13.53
N GLN A 19 -11.29 -8.67 -12.24
CA GLN A 19 -12.67 -8.97 -11.81
C GLN A 19 -13.62 -7.80 -12.10
N ALA A 20 -13.13 -6.57 -11.99
CA ALA A 20 -13.93 -5.37 -12.28
C ALA A 20 -13.94 -5.01 -13.76
N VAL A 21 -12.83 -5.28 -14.46
CA VAL A 21 -12.63 -4.98 -15.89
C VAL A 21 -12.07 -6.23 -16.58
N PRO A 22 -12.92 -7.16 -17.00
CA PRO A 22 -12.49 -8.42 -17.62
C PRO A 22 -11.64 -8.25 -18.88
N GLU A 23 -11.81 -7.15 -19.61
CA GLU A 23 -11.07 -6.82 -20.83
C GLU A 23 -9.55 -6.63 -20.57
N LEU A 24 -9.13 -6.48 -19.30
CA LEU A 24 -7.71 -6.47 -18.93
C LEU A 24 -7.01 -7.79 -19.24
N ALA A 25 -7.76 -8.89 -19.33
CA ALA A 25 -7.20 -10.19 -19.69
C ALA A 25 -6.59 -10.24 -21.10
N ASP A 26 -7.09 -9.37 -22.00
CA ASP A 26 -6.65 -9.26 -23.40
C ASP A 26 -5.56 -8.20 -23.61
N LYS A 27 -5.15 -7.48 -22.54
CA LYS A 27 -4.12 -6.44 -22.63
C LYS A 27 -2.72 -7.02 -22.51
N GLU A 28 -1.78 -6.38 -23.21
CA GLU A 28 -0.35 -6.65 -23.01
C GLU A 28 0.05 -6.26 -21.57
N LEU A 29 0.81 -7.14 -20.92
CA LEU A 29 1.23 -6.94 -19.53
C LEU A 29 2.74 -6.72 -19.46
N LEU A 30 3.13 -5.66 -18.76
CA LEU A 30 4.53 -5.36 -18.44
C LEU A 30 4.76 -5.58 -16.94
N SER A 31 5.64 -6.52 -16.62
CA SER A 31 6.08 -6.75 -15.23
C SER A 31 7.31 -5.91 -14.90
N ILE A 32 7.21 -5.11 -13.82
CA ILE A 32 8.32 -4.33 -13.30
C ILE A 32 8.74 -4.87 -11.94
N TYR A 33 10.00 -5.24 -11.82
CA TYR A 33 10.57 -5.72 -10.57
C TYR A 33 10.84 -4.54 -9.62
N MET A 34 10.15 -4.53 -8.48
CA MET A 34 10.27 -3.50 -7.43
C MET A 34 10.63 -4.19 -6.10
N PRO A 35 11.92 -4.41 -5.82
CA PRO A 35 12.34 -5.13 -4.62
C PRO A 35 12.06 -4.32 -3.34
N MET A 36 11.70 -5.04 -2.27
CA MET A 36 11.66 -4.48 -0.92
C MET A 36 13.01 -4.66 -0.24
N THR A 37 13.98 -3.86 -0.61
CA THR A 37 15.33 -3.85 -0.05
C THR A 37 15.59 -2.54 0.70
N HIS A 38 16.55 -2.55 1.61
CA HIS A 38 17.08 -1.35 2.26
C HIS A 38 18.39 -0.85 1.61
N ASP A 39 18.89 -1.55 0.60
CA ASP A 39 20.04 -1.11 -0.19
C ASP A 39 19.62 0.00 -1.15
N ALA A 40 20.08 1.22 -0.88
CA ALA A 40 19.76 2.40 -1.68
C ALA A 40 20.25 2.29 -3.12
N LYS A 41 21.38 1.60 -3.38
CA LYS A 41 21.91 1.43 -4.73
C LYS A 41 21.05 0.43 -5.52
N GLU A 42 20.67 -0.66 -4.88
CA GLU A 42 19.78 -1.65 -5.49
C GLU A 42 18.41 -1.04 -5.81
N LEU A 43 17.83 -0.25 -4.89
CA LEU A 43 16.58 0.47 -5.11
C LEU A 43 16.70 1.41 -6.31
N GLU A 44 17.72 2.26 -6.33
CA GLU A 44 17.94 3.24 -7.39
C GLU A 44 18.10 2.56 -8.77
N GLU A 45 18.89 1.48 -8.83
CA GLU A 45 19.08 0.72 -10.08
C GLU A 45 17.77 0.10 -10.57
N ASN A 46 16.98 -0.51 -9.68
CA ASN A 46 15.70 -1.11 -10.06
C ASN A 46 14.66 -0.07 -10.47
N HIS A 47 14.61 1.08 -9.78
CA HIS A 47 13.73 2.18 -10.19
C HIS A 47 14.09 2.72 -11.58
N ARG A 48 15.39 2.90 -11.85
CA ARG A 48 15.87 3.33 -13.17
C ARG A 48 15.54 2.30 -14.26
N LYS A 49 15.74 1.02 -14.00
CA LYS A 49 15.37 -0.05 -14.96
C LYS A 49 13.86 -0.10 -15.20
N GLY A 50 13.07 0.09 -14.14
CA GLY A 50 11.61 0.13 -14.21
C GLY A 50 11.11 1.31 -15.05
N ALA A 51 11.64 2.52 -14.81
CA ALA A 51 11.30 3.70 -15.60
C ALA A 51 11.63 3.49 -17.08
N LYS A 52 12.85 3.03 -17.37
CA LYS A 52 13.27 2.75 -18.76
C LYS A 52 12.36 1.74 -19.47
N ALA A 53 11.92 0.69 -18.77
CA ALA A 53 10.99 -0.27 -19.35
C ALA A 53 9.61 0.34 -19.67
N LEU A 54 9.15 1.34 -18.89
CA LEU A 54 7.94 2.12 -19.21
C LEU A 54 8.19 3.00 -20.43
N GLU A 55 9.29 3.74 -20.47
CA GLU A 55 9.67 4.64 -21.58
C GLU A 55 9.76 3.89 -22.92
N GLU A 56 10.36 2.68 -22.94
CA GLU A 56 10.44 1.85 -24.16
C GLU A 56 9.06 1.50 -24.74
N VAL A 57 8.01 1.45 -23.91
CA VAL A 57 6.62 1.23 -24.36
C VAL A 57 5.98 2.55 -24.78
N LEU A 58 6.20 3.63 -24.02
CA LEU A 58 5.69 4.97 -24.32
C LEU A 58 6.25 5.51 -25.63
N ASP A 59 7.53 5.26 -25.93
CA ASP A 59 8.20 5.63 -27.18
C ASP A 59 7.56 4.98 -28.44
N GLN A 60 6.83 3.89 -28.25
CA GLN A 60 6.05 3.24 -29.31
C GLN A 60 4.68 3.92 -29.53
N GLY A 61 4.38 5.01 -28.81
CA GLY A 61 3.10 5.70 -28.85
C GLY A 61 1.96 4.95 -28.16
N LYS A 62 2.28 4.07 -27.23
CA LYS A 62 1.31 3.33 -26.42
C LYS A 62 1.10 4.03 -25.08
N ASP A 63 -0.12 3.93 -24.53
CA ASP A 63 -0.43 4.32 -23.17
C ASP A 63 -0.17 3.18 -22.19
N ILE A 64 0.23 3.51 -20.96
CA ILE A 64 0.47 2.56 -19.88
C ILE A 64 -0.45 2.86 -18.69
N VAL A 65 -1.09 1.80 -18.17
CA VAL A 65 -1.80 1.85 -16.90
C VAL A 65 -1.01 1.06 -15.85
N PHE A 66 -0.52 1.75 -14.82
CA PHE A 66 0.16 1.10 -13.69
C PHE A 66 -0.85 0.74 -12.61
N LEU A 67 -1.02 -0.54 -12.33
CA LEU A 67 -1.94 -1.03 -11.31
C LEU A 67 -1.26 -1.05 -9.93
N THR A 68 -1.91 -0.44 -8.94
CA THR A 68 -1.48 -0.48 -7.54
C THR A 68 -2.67 -0.72 -6.60
N LEU A 69 -2.39 -1.18 -5.39
CA LEU A 69 -3.42 -1.36 -4.36
C LEU A 69 -3.66 -0.07 -3.59
N GLY A 70 -4.90 0.17 -3.22
CA GLY A 70 -5.29 1.34 -2.45
C GLY A 70 -5.28 2.62 -3.29
N ASP A 71 -4.67 3.67 -2.78
CA ASP A 71 -4.54 4.96 -3.46
C ASP A 71 -3.07 5.20 -3.86
N PRO A 72 -2.77 5.52 -5.13
CA PRO A 72 -1.40 5.73 -5.60
C PRO A 72 -0.69 6.91 -4.92
N THR A 73 -1.43 7.82 -4.30
CA THR A 73 -0.86 9.00 -3.62
C THR A 73 -0.38 8.71 -2.20
N ILE A 74 -0.72 7.52 -1.64
CA ILE A 74 -0.41 7.16 -0.25
C ILE A 74 0.59 5.99 -0.20
N TYR A 75 1.85 6.28 0.08
CA TYR A 75 2.94 5.30 0.25
C TYR A 75 3.06 4.28 -0.89
N SER A 76 2.74 4.69 -2.12
CA SER A 76 2.88 3.86 -3.31
C SER A 76 4.31 3.88 -3.84
N THR A 77 4.81 2.70 -4.22
CA THR A 77 6.12 2.58 -4.91
C THR A 77 6.09 3.15 -6.33
N PHE A 78 4.90 3.33 -6.91
CA PHE A 78 4.74 3.96 -8.22
C PHE A 78 5.33 5.37 -8.28
N SER A 79 5.25 6.16 -7.20
CA SER A 79 5.78 7.53 -7.17
C SER A 79 7.27 7.64 -7.54
N TYR A 80 8.05 6.59 -7.28
CA TYR A 80 9.46 6.55 -7.66
C TYR A 80 9.68 6.39 -9.17
N LEU A 81 8.79 5.68 -9.85
CA LEU A 81 8.80 5.55 -11.30
C LEU A 81 8.18 6.77 -11.97
N GLN A 82 7.04 7.23 -11.45
CA GLN A 82 6.35 8.43 -11.95
C GLN A 82 7.29 9.61 -12.08
N LYS A 83 7.99 9.93 -10.98
CA LYS A 83 8.92 11.06 -11.00
C LYS A 83 9.99 10.96 -12.09
N ARG A 84 10.51 9.76 -12.35
CA ARG A 84 11.55 9.55 -13.36
C ARG A 84 11.02 9.76 -14.78
N VAL A 85 9.88 9.13 -15.10
CA VAL A 85 9.28 9.29 -16.43
C VAL A 85 8.82 10.73 -16.68
N GLU A 86 8.39 11.46 -15.65
CA GLU A 86 8.08 12.90 -15.75
C GLU A 86 9.34 13.75 -15.99
N ASP A 87 10.44 13.45 -15.26
CA ASP A 87 11.75 14.12 -15.43
C ASP A 87 12.30 13.90 -16.86
N ASP A 88 11.97 12.76 -17.49
CA ASP A 88 12.34 12.42 -18.87
C ASP A 88 11.32 12.92 -19.93
N GLY A 89 10.28 13.66 -19.49
CA GLY A 89 9.38 14.45 -20.35
C GLY A 89 8.07 13.75 -20.73
N TYR A 90 7.72 12.63 -20.12
CA TYR A 90 6.44 11.96 -20.35
C TYR A 90 5.34 12.51 -19.43
N GLU A 91 4.12 12.59 -19.96
CA GLU A 91 2.96 12.98 -19.16
C GLU A 91 2.47 11.81 -18.31
N THR A 92 2.11 12.10 -17.05
CA THR A 92 1.50 11.12 -16.14
C THR A 92 0.22 11.67 -15.52
N ALA A 93 -0.65 10.75 -15.10
CA ALA A 93 -1.85 11.08 -14.34
C ALA A 93 -2.06 10.07 -13.21
N LEU A 94 -2.52 10.55 -12.06
CA LEU A 94 -2.92 9.71 -10.94
C LEU A 94 -4.44 9.60 -10.89
N VAL A 95 -4.94 8.38 -10.79
CA VAL A 95 -6.35 8.12 -10.52
C VAL A 95 -6.45 7.69 -9.06
N SER A 96 -7.13 8.49 -8.24
CA SER A 96 -7.32 8.20 -6.82
C SER A 96 -8.12 6.92 -6.62
N GLY A 97 -7.72 6.14 -5.62
CA GLY A 97 -8.41 4.94 -5.19
C GLY A 97 -8.90 5.05 -3.74
N ILE A 98 -9.35 3.94 -3.18
CA ILE A 98 -9.73 3.87 -1.78
C ILE A 98 -8.50 3.44 -0.97
N THR A 99 -8.04 4.30 -0.06
CA THR A 99 -6.93 3.96 0.84
C THR A 99 -7.29 2.78 1.74
N SER A 100 -6.30 1.95 2.09
CA SER A 100 -6.53 0.77 2.93
C SER A 100 -7.18 1.11 4.29
N PHE A 101 -6.79 2.21 4.90
CA PHE A 101 -7.36 2.65 6.17
C PHE A 101 -8.82 3.13 6.05
N CYS A 102 -9.21 3.76 4.93
CA CYS A 102 -10.61 4.08 4.68
C CYS A 102 -11.45 2.81 4.45
N ALA A 103 -10.91 1.84 3.71
CA ALA A 103 -11.56 0.55 3.52
C ALA A 103 -11.73 -0.20 4.86
N ALA A 104 -10.69 -0.23 5.70
CA ALA A 104 -10.73 -0.85 7.02
C ALA A 104 -11.75 -0.15 7.95
N ALA A 105 -11.80 1.18 7.95
CA ALA A 105 -12.78 1.95 8.72
C ALA A 105 -14.22 1.64 8.30
N ALA A 106 -14.48 1.59 6.99
CA ALA A 106 -15.78 1.18 6.45
C ALA A 106 -16.13 -0.26 6.87
N ARG A 107 -15.14 -1.18 6.84
CA ARG A 107 -15.33 -2.59 7.21
C ARG A 107 -15.64 -2.77 8.69
N THR A 108 -15.05 -1.96 9.57
CA THR A 108 -15.34 -1.94 11.00
C THR A 108 -16.60 -1.13 11.35
N ASN A 109 -17.17 -0.42 10.39
CA ASN A 109 -18.28 0.52 10.55
C ASN A 109 -17.97 1.60 11.60
N GLN A 110 -16.76 2.17 11.54
CA GLN A 110 -16.29 3.21 12.45
C GLN A 110 -15.66 4.34 11.65
N PRO A 111 -15.98 5.62 11.92
CA PRO A 111 -15.27 6.73 11.35
C PRO A 111 -13.84 6.77 11.88
N LEU A 112 -12.90 7.21 11.04
CA LEU A 112 -11.50 7.41 11.46
C LEU A 112 -11.37 8.64 12.37
N VAL A 113 -12.16 9.67 12.10
CA VAL A 113 -12.19 10.94 12.85
C VAL A 113 -13.59 11.50 12.84
N GLU A 114 -13.90 12.26 13.88
CA GLU A 114 -15.13 13.02 14.00
C GLU A 114 -14.81 14.48 14.31
N TRP A 115 -15.63 15.39 13.78
CA TRP A 115 -15.58 16.82 14.04
C TRP A 115 -14.17 17.42 13.80
N ASN A 116 -13.47 17.81 14.87
CA ASN A 116 -12.16 18.47 14.85
C ASN A 116 -10.99 17.55 15.28
N GLN A 117 -11.22 16.25 15.34
CA GLN A 117 -10.17 15.31 15.70
C GLN A 117 -9.08 15.25 14.63
N THR A 118 -7.84 15.13 15.07
CA THR A 118 -6.68 14.96 14.17
C THR A 118 -6.51 13.50 13.80
N LEU A 119 -6.19 13.22 12.53
CA LEU A 119 -5.80 11.90 12.04
C LEU A 119 -4.30 11.87 11.75
N HIS A 120 -3.60 10.94 12.37
CA HIS A 120 -2.19 10.66 12.13
C HIS A 120 -2.05 9.36 11.36
N ILE A 121 -1.39 9.39 10.20
CA ILE A 121 -1.11 8.20 9.38
C ILE A 121 0.37 7.88 9.52
N VAL A 122 0.69 6.73 10.13
CA VAL A 122 2.04 6.35 10.52
C VAL A 122 2.46 5.07 9.81
N PRO A 123 3.55 5.10 9.01
CA PRO A 123 4.14 3.88 8.46
C PRO A 123 4.95 3.17 9.55
N ALA A 124 4.37 2.16 10.17
CA ALA A 124 4.91 1.49 11.35
C ALA A 124 6.31 0.88 11.15
N VAL A 125 6.67 0.53 9.90
CA VAL A 125 8.01 0.00 9.59
C VAL A 125 9.13 1.02 9.86
N HIS A 126 8.84 2.32 9.78
CA HIS A 126 9.86 3.37 9.83
C HIS A 126 9.83 4.26 11.08
N ARG A 127 8.71 4.33 11.81
CA ARG A 127 8.54 5.27 12.92
C ARG A 127 7.74 4.67 14.08
N LEU A 128 8.32 3.72 14.80
CA LEU A 128 7.73 3.20 16.04
C LEU A 128 8.30 3.84 17.31
N GLY A 129 9.11 4.92 17.18
CA GLY A 129 9.81 5.53 18.33
C GLY A 129 9.00 6.52 19.16
N ASP A 130 7.90 7.03 18.62
CA ASP A 130 7.08 8.02 19.29
C ASP A 130 5.78 7.37 19.77
N THR A 131 5.58 7.29 21.06
CA THR A 131 4.27 6.94 21.65
C THR A 131 3.22 7.89 21.07
N PRO A 132 2.08 7.39 20.56
CA PRO A 132 1.05 8.26 20.02
C PRO A 132 0.66 9.30 21.08
N ASP A 133 0.76 10.58 20.71
CA ASP A 133 0.31 11.67 21.57
C ASP A 133 -1.12 11.42 22.06
N ALA A 134 -1.47 11.86 23.25
CA ALA A 134 -2.77 11.58 23.86
C ALA A 134 -3.94 12.11 23.02
N GLU A 135 -3.70 13.11 22.18
CA GLU A 135 -4.70 13.72 21.32
C GLU A 135 -4.66 13.17 19.88
N GLY A 136 -5.85 12.89 19.33
CA GLY A 136 -6.02 12.44 17.95
C GLY A 136 -6.15 10.93 17.78
N ASN A 137 -6.49 10.55 16.56
CA ASN A 137 -6.62 9.17 16.09
C ASN A 137 -5.43 8.77 15.23
N TYR A 138 -5.08 7.50 15.28
CA TYR A 138 -3.88 6.99 14.60
C TYR A 138 -4.22 5.83 13.69
N VAL A 139 -3.63 5.85 12.51
CA VAL A 139 -3.60 4.73 11.59
C VAL A 139 -2.17 4.23 11.50
N PHE A 140 -1.94 2.98 11.88
CA PHE A 140 -0.67 2.30 11.68
C PHE A 140 -0.74 1.48 10.40
N MET A 141 0.06 1.82 9.40
CA MET A 141 0.14 1.10 8.14
C MET A 141 1.39 0.25 8.07
N LYS A 142 1.31 -0.89 7.38
CA LYS A 142 2.45 -1.79 7.14
C LYS A 142 3.06 -2.31 8.44
N SER A 143 2.22 -2.68 9.41
CA SER A 143 2.63 -3.04 10.76
C SER A 143 3.16 -4.47 10.88
N GLY A 144 2.86 -5.36 9.96
CA GLY A 144 3.04 -6.81 10.07
C GLY A 144 4.34 -7.26 10.73
N LYS A 145 5.51 -6.88 10.19
CA LYS A 145 6.82 -7.27 10.77
C LYS A 145 7.10 -6.69 12.16
N LYS A 146 6.38 -5.66 12.58
CA LYS A 146 6.55 -4.97 13.87
C LYS A 146 5.28 -5.04 14.74
N MET A 147 4.35 -5.92 14.41
CA MET A 147 3.05 -6.00 15.07
C MET A 147 3.19 -6.14 16.59
N LYS A 148 4.10 -6.95 17.07
CA LYS A 148 4.34 -7.09 18.51
C LYS A 148 4.67 -5.76 19.19
N GLN A 149 5.56 -4.95 18.58
CA GLN A 149 5.93 -3.63 19.10
C GLN A 149 4.76 -2.64 19.01
N VAL A 150 4.00 -2.68 17.92
CA VAL A 150 2.79 -1.86 17.76
C VAL A 150 1.78 -2.18 18.85
N LYS A 151 1.53 -3.46 19.13
CA LYS A 151 0.62 -3.89 20.21
C LYS A 151 1.06 -3.39 21.59
N GLU A 152 2.36 -3.44 21.89
CA GLU A 152 2.91 -2.93 23.16
C GLU A 152 2.59 -1.43 23.30
N ILE A 153 2.86 -0.63 22.28
CA ILE A 153 2.55 0.81 22.25
C ILE A 153 1.03 1.03 22.41
N LEU A 154 0.20 0.31 21.66
CA LEU A 154 -1.25 0.48 21.69
C LEU A 154 -1.85 0.15 23.07
N ARG A 155 -1.32 -0.86 23.77
CA ARG A 155 -1.75 -1.18 25.14
C ARG A 155 -1.48 -0.05 26.13
N GLU A 156 -0.35 0.63 25.98
CA GLU A 156 0.02 1.77 26.85
C GLU A 156 -0.91 2.97 26.67
N THR A 157 -1.49 3.14 25.49
CA THR A 157 -2.38 4.28 25.21
C THR A 157 -3.77 4.15 25.84
N GLY A 158 -4.23 2.93 26.14
CA GLY A 158 -5.60 2.64 26.56
C GLY A 158 -6.69 3.01 25.55
N LYS A 159 -6.31 3.34 24.32
CA LYS A 159 -7.26 3.71 23.25
C LYS A 159 -7.96 2.49 22.67
N GLN A 160 -9.14 2.71 22.10
CA GLN A 160 -9.82 1.69 21.31
C GLN A 160 -9.01 1.36 20.06
N VAL A 161 -8.82 0.08 19.78
CA VAL A 161 -8.04 -0.42 18.66
C VAL A 161 -8.90 -1.36 17.82
N SER A 162 -8.83 -1.21 16.52
CA SER A 162 -9.33 -2.19 15.57
C SER A 162 -8.31 -2.41 14.47
N MET A 163 -8.27 -3.61 13.91
CA MET A 163 -7.42 -3.96 12.78
C MET A 163 -8.22 -4.76 11.77
N VAL A 164 -7.94 -4.54 10.50
CA VAL A 164 -8.42 -5.40 9.41
C VAL A 164 -7.20 -5.92 8.65
N GLU A 165 -7.12 -7.22 8.54
CA GLU A 165 -6.12 -7.90 7.74
C GLU A 165 -6.77 -8.40 6.45
N ASN A 166 -6.07 -8.26 5.31
CA ASN A 166 -6.55 -8.68 3.99
C ASN A 166 -7.94 -8.11 3.62
N CYS A 167 -8.18 -6.84 3.94
CA CYS A 167 -9.48 -6.19 3.74
C CYS A 167 -10.00 -6.37 2.31
N GLY A 168 -11.21 -6.92 2.18
CA GLY A 168 -11.87 -7.20 0.90
C GLY A 168 -11.41 -8.49 0.19
N MET A 169 -10.52 -9.28 0.80
CA MET A 169 -10.08 -10.58 0.27
C MET A 169 -10.83 -11.73 0.95
N GLU A 170 -10.79 -12.93 0.37
CA GLU A 170 -11.39 -14.14 0.99
C GLU A 170 -10.79 -14.47 2.36
N THR A 171 -9.55 -14.07 2.59
CA THR A 171 -8.82 -14.25 3.86
C THR A 171 -8.92 -13.06 4.79
N GLU A 172 -9.96 -12.25 4.65
CA GLU A 172 -10.19 -11.09 5.51
C GLU A 172 -10.42 -11.48 6.97
N HIS A 173 -9.72 -10.80 7.88
CA HIS A 173 -9.96 -10.89 9.32
C HIS A 173 -10.13 -9.51 9.94
N VAL A 174 -11.10 -9.38 10.84
CA VAL A 174 -11.38 -8.15 11.58
C VAL A 174 -11.13 -8.40 13.07
N TYR A 175 -10.24 -7.63 13.66
CA TYR A 175 -9.90 -7.64 15.08
C TYR A 175 -10.42 -6.36 15.72
N ARG A 176 -11.08 -6.46 16.89
CA ARG A 176 -11.75 -5.34 17.56
C ARG A 176 -11.08 -4.89 18.84
N SER A 177 -10.00 -5.55 19.21
CA SER A 177 -9.18 -5.19 20.36
C SER A 177 -7.72 -5.53 20.09
N VAL A 178 -6.79 -4.89 20.80
CA VAL A 178 -5.35 -5.15 20.69
C VAL A 178 -5.00 -6.59 21.08
N ASP A 179 -5.79 -7.23 21.93
CA ASP A 179 -5.51 -8.60 22.41
C ASP A 179 -5.91 -9.67 21.38
N GLU A 180 -6.86 -9.37 20.50
CA GLU A 180 -7.25 -10.25 19.41
C GLU A 180 -6.22 -10.27 18.28
N ILE A 181 -5.40 -9.23 18.13
CA ILE A 181 -4.43 -9.09 17.03
C ILE A 181 -3.29 -10.11 17.20
N PRO A 182 -3.00 -10.96 16.20
CA PRO A 182 -1.86 -11.87 16.24
C PRO A 182 -0.53 -11.12 16.17
N ASP A 183 0.52 -11.68 16.80
CA ASP A 183 1.85 -11.06 16.80
C ASP A 183 2.56 -11.17 15.44
N ASP A 184 2.11 -12.10 14.61
CA ASP A 184 2.62 -12.43 13.27
C ASP A 184 1.66 -12.04 12.14
N ALA A 185 0.85 -11.00 12.36
CA ALA A 185 -0.06 -10.48 11.35
C ALA A 185 0.62 -10.23 9.99
N GLY A 186 -0.11 -10.45 8.92
CA GLY A 186 0.40 -10.39 7.57
C GLY A 186 0.77 -8.97 7.11
N TYR A 187 1.29 -8.89 5.88
CA TYR A 187 1.72 -7.62 5.27
C TYR A 187 0.54 -6.65 5.04
N TYR A 188 -0.63 -7.17 4.74
CA TYR A 188 -1.84 -6.38 4.45
C TYR A 188 -2.66 -6.12 5.73
N SER A 189 -1.98 -5.75 6.80
CA SER A 189 -2.57 -5.35 8.10
C SER A 189 -2.37 -3.88 8.39
#